data_9d5038da08581ef2e990fa212fd3cd5f
#
_entry.id   9d5038da08581ef2e990fa212fd3cd5f
#
_cell.length_a   1.000
_cell.length_b   1.000
_cell.length_c   1.000
_cell.angle_alpha   90.00
_cell.angle_beta   90.00
_cell.angle_gamma   90.00
#
_symmetry.space_group_name_H-M   'P 1'
#
loop_
_entity.id
_entity.type
_entity.pdbx_description
1 polymer ?
#
loop_
_entity_poly.entity_id
_entity_poly.type
_entity_poly.pdbx_seq_one_letter_code
_entity_poly.pdbx_strand_id
1 'polypeptide(L)'
;MKKNDQKSKQREFKAVCGALAFSSFVLLLLSSIHPVIVFSQVEGQDTEEIPRQPVKIIEDIQVLLNKILDEYRAQNYTGADEIATIAYLENYEYVEAPLAEKNEELMEETEIMLREDLSTAIEEKVPLDQVQQLVNNINGNLDQAKQLLLETSAG
;
A
#
# COMPACT_ATOMS: atom_id res chain seq x y z
N MET A 1 -19.64 25.17 36.26
CA MET A 1 -20.98 25.00 35.70
C MET A 1 -20.96 25.35 34.23
N LYS A 2 -20.82 24.34 33.34
CA LYS A 2 -21.16 24.35 31.92
C LYS A 2 -20.86 22.94 31.34
N LYS A 3 -21.81 22.04 31.59
CA LYS A 3 -21.73 20.64 31.16
C LYS A 3 -23.12 20.23 30.66
N ASN A 4 -23.66 20.89 29.65
CA ASN A 4 -25.00 20.56 29.16
C ASN A 4 -25.29 20.87 27.69
N ASP A 5 -24.32 21.14 26.82
CA ASP A 5 -24.60 21.50 25.42
C ASP A 5 -24.23 20.45 24.35
N GLN A 6 -23.81 19.27 24.73
CA GLN A 6 -23.48 18.19 23.77
C GLN A 6 -24.59 17.13 23.59
N LYS A 7 -25.75 17.29 24.23
CA LYS A 7 -26.81 16.27 24.20
C LYS A 7 -28.00 16.60 23.27
N SER A 8 -27.98 17.73 22.58
CA SER A 8 -29.10 18.17 21.73
C SER A 8 -28.87 17.97 20.21
N LYS A 9 -27.69 17.55 19.76
CA LYS A 9 -27.39 17.36 18.32
C LYS A 9 -27.53 15.92 17.79
N GLN A 10 -27.96 14.99 18.62
CA GLN A 10 -28.11 13.57 18.23
C GLN A 10 -29.57 13.10 18.03
N ARG A 11 -30.53 13.98 17.94
CA ARG A 11 -31.96 13.59 17.88
C ARG A 11 -32.69 13.92 16.57
N GLU A 12 -32.04 14.41 15.56
CA GLU A 12 -32.72 14.84 14.31
C GLU A 12 -32.44 13.99 13.07
N PHE A 13 -31.95 12.75 13.23
CA PHE A 13 -31.72 11.85 12.08
C PHE A 13 -32.53 10.56 12.15
N LYS A 14 -33.77 10.62 12.67
CA LYS A 14 -34.71 9.49 12.57
C LYS A 14 -36.09 10.01 12.26
N ALA A 15 -36.41 10.20 11.02
CA ALA A 15 -37.75 10.12 10.47
C ALA A 15 -37.79 10.55 8.99
N VAL A 16 -37.52 9.66 8.07
CA VAL A 16 -38.25 9.59 6.79
C VAL A 16 -38.17 8.13 6.32
N CYS A 17 -38.99 7.30 6.94
CA CYS A 17 -39.51 6.09 6.32
C CYS A 17 -40.98 6.38 5.99
N GLY A 18 -41.31 6.51 4.74
CA GLY A 18 -42.67 6.73 4.28
C GLY A 18 -42.91 6.00 2.97
N ALA A 19 -43.50 4.85 3.13
CA ALA A 19 -44.14 3.97 2.15
C ALA A 19 -44.88 4.68 1.02
N LEU A 20 -44.84 4.12 -0.16
CA LEU A 20 -46.02 4.02 -1.05
C LEU A 20 -45.95 2.74 -1.88
N ALA A 21 -47.00 2.04 -1.75
CA ALA A 21 -47.34 0.76 -2.27
C ALA A 21 -48.07 0.86 -3.65
N PHE A 22 -48.10 -0.30 -4.30
CA PHE A 22 -49.10 -0.79 -5.27
C PHE A 22 -49.24 -0.11 -6.63
N SER A 23 -49.02 -0.88 -7.71
CA SER A 23 -50.11 -1.31 -8.60
C SER A 23 -49.59 -2.19 -9.72
N SER A 24 -49.99 -3.44 -9.69
CA SER A 24 -50.81 -4.12 -10.73
C SER A 24 -50.17 -4.47 -12.08
N PHE A 25 -49.80 -5.73 -12.21
CA PHE A 25 -50.41 -6.75 -13.08
C PHE A 25 -50.70 -6.31 -14.53
N VAL A 26 -49.83 -6.68 -15.47
CA VAL A 26 -50.25 -7.08 -16.82
C VAL A 26 -49.41 -8.26 -17.27
N LEU A 27 -50.11 -9.38 -17.38
CA LEU A 27 -49.70 -10.63 -17.98
C LEU A 27 -49.74 -10.45 -19.51
N LEU A 28 -48.65 -10.62 -20.22
CA LEU A 28 -48.67 -10.87 -21.67
C LEU A 28 -47.60 -11.91 -22.01
N LEU A 29 -48.13 -13.07 -22.31
CA LEU A 29 -47.44 -14.20 -22.92
C LEU A 29 -46.98 -13.81 -24.33
N LEU A 30 -45.67 -13.85 -24.60
CA LEU A 30 -45.18 -14.05 -25.96
C LEU A 30 -43.86 -14.83 -25.91
N SER A 31 -43.98 -16.00 -26.46
CA SER A 31 -43.07 -17.06 -26.80
C SER A 31 -41.63 -16.64 -27.17
N SER A 32 -40.71 -17.42 -26.60
CA SER A 32 -39.65 -18.11 -27.34
C SER A 32 -38.72 -17.26 -28.22
N ILE A 33 -37.61 -16.82 -27.70
CA ILE A 33 -36.28 -17.11 -28.24
C ILE A 33 -35.30 -16.93 -27.05
N HIS A 34 -34.90 -18.04 -26.46
CA HIS A 34 -33.76 -17.98 -25.54
C HIS A 34 -32.50 -17.97 -26.42
N PRO A 35 -31.73 -16.88 -26.48
CA PRO A 35 -30.35 -17.04 -26.84
C PRO A 35 -29.71 -17.80 -25.66
N VAL A 36 -29.31 -19.01 -25.93
CA VAL A 36 -28.37 -19.71 -25.07
C VAL A 36 -27.13 -18.83 -25.01
N ILE A 37 -27.07 -17.93 -24.03
CA ILE A 37 -25.80 -17.36 -23.63
C ILE A 37 -25.03 -18.54 -23.05
N VAL A 38 -24.20 -19.13 -23.90
CA VAL A 38 -23.10 -19.96 -23.43
C VAL A 38 -22.26 -19.04 -22.57
N PHE A 39 -22.57 -19.04 -21.27
CA PHE A 39 -21.66 -18.52 -20.28
C PHE A 39 -20.47 -19.46 -20.33
N SER A 40 -19.52 -19.16 -21.24
CA SER A 40 -18.19 -19.71 -21.14
C SER A 40 -17.72 -19.33 -19.73
N GLN A 41 -17.71 -20.32 -18.85
CA GLN A 41 -16.90 -20.26 -17.66
C GLN A 41 -15.49 -19.90 -18.18
N VAL A 42 -15.12 -18.65 -18.02
CA VAL A 42 -13.72 -18.31 -17.94
C VAL A 42 -13.28 -18.99 -16.65
N GLU A 43 -12.81 -20.24 -16.82
CA GLU A 43 -12.01 -20.91 -15.81
C GLU A 43 -10.98 -19.85 -15.41
N GLY A 44 -10.96 -19.55 -14.10
CA GLY A 44 -9.99 -18.63 -13.54
C GLY A 44 -8.63 -19.06 -14.05
N GLN A 45 -8.07 -18.27 -14.95
CA GLN A 45 -6.64 -18.27 -15.09
C GLN A 45 -6.15 -17.78 -13.73
N ASP A 46 -5.71 -18.74 -12.92
CA ASP A 46 -4.70 -18.46 -11.92
C ASP A 46 -3.60 -17.76 -12.73
N THR A 47 -3.64 -16.43 -12.72
CA THR A 47 -2.49 -15.63 -13.08
C THR A 47 -1.45 -16.03 -12.04
N GLU A 48 -0.59 -16.99 -12.40
CA GLU A 48 0.65 -17.21 -11.67
C GLU A 48 1.30 -15.82 -11.63
N GLU A 49 1.20 -15.14 -10.47
CA GLU A 49 1.95 -13.92 -10.24
C GLU A 49 3.41 -14.31 -10.44
N ILE A 50 3.99 -13.83 -11.55
CA ILE A 50 5.42 -14.00 -11.77
C ILE A 50 6.09 -13.35 -10.56
N PRO A 51 6.83 -14.14 -9.74
CA PRO A 51 7.43 -13.60 -8.53
C PRO A 51 8.28 -12.38 -8.92
N ARG A 52 7.96 -11.23 -8.33
CA ARG A 52 8.75 -10.01 -8.59
C ARG A 52 10.20 -10.29 -8.20
N GLN A 53 11.13 -10.02 -9.10
CA GLN A 53 12.55 -10.23 -8.85
C GLN A 53 13.00 -9.32 -7.71
N PRO A 54 13.61 -9.81 -6.61
CA PRO A 54 13.98 -8.99 -5.47
C PRO A 54 14.83 -7.77 -5.83
N VAL A 55 15.72 -7.92 -6.80
CA VAL A 55 16.54 -6.81 -7.32
C VAL A 55 15.68 -5.70 -7.91
N LYS A 56 14.63 -6.05 -8.66
CA LYS A 56 13.70 -5.06 -9.23
C LYS A 56 12.90 -4.36 -8.15
N ILE A 57 12.51 -5.08 -7.10
CA ILE A 57 11.82 -4.49 -5.95
C ILE A 57 12.71 -3.46 -5.25
N ILE A 58 14.00 -3.77 -5.06
CA ILE A 58 14.97 -2.82 -4.50
C ILE A 58 15.05 -1.54 -5.34
N GLU A 59 15.09 -1.63 -6.65
CA GLU A 59 15.07 -0.46 -7.54
C GLU A 59 13.78 0.37 -7.37
N ASP A 60 12.64 -0.29 -7.21
CA ASP A 60 11.37 0.39 -6.99
C ASP A 60 11.36 1.11 -5.62
N ILE A 61 11.92 0.49 -4.56
CA ILE A 61 12.09 1.14 -3.25
C ILE A 61 12.98 2.40 -3.38
N GLN A 62 14.08 2.33 -4.11
CA GLN A 62 14.96 3.48 -4.32
C GLN A 62 14.26 4.64 -5.03
N VAL A 63 13.33 4.35 -5.95
CA VAL A 63 12.46 5.37 -6.56
C VAL A 63 11.50 5.96 -5.53
N LEU A 64 10.91 5.13 -4.66
CA LEU A 64 10.00 5.60 -3.60
C LEU A 64 10.73 6.49 -2.58
N LEU A 65 11.97 6.15 -2.20
CA LEU A 65 12.79 6.97 -1.31
C LEU A 65 13.03 8.39 -1.88
N ASN A 66 13.26 8.51 -3.18
CA ASN A 66 13.38 9.82 -3.81
C ASN A 66 12.05 10.60 -3.76
N LYS A 67 10.92 9.94 -3.97
CA LYS A 67 9.59 10.58 -3.86
C LYS A 67 9.30 11.03 -2.43
N ILE A 68 9.70 10.26 -1.41
CA ILE A 68 9.58 10.66 0.00
C ILE A 68 10.31 11.98 0.23
N LEU A 69 11.54 12.14 -0.28
CA LEU A 69 12.29 13.38 -0.16
C LEU A 69 11.61 14.55 -0.89
N ASP A 70 10.99 14.31 -2.03
CA ASP A 70 10.29 15.35 -2.77
C ASP A 70 9.03 15.82 -2.02
N GLU A 71 8.23 14.89 -1.48
CA GLU A 71 7.07 15.22 -0.64
C GLU A 71 7.50 15.91 0.67
N TYR A 72 8.59 15.47 1.27
CA TYR A 72 9.12 16.07 2.48
C TYR A 72 9.59 17.50 2.24
N ARG A 73 10.28 17.80 1.13
CA ARG A 73 10.67 19.14 0.70
C ARG A 73 9.47 20.04 0.47
N ALA A 74 8.39 19.49 -0.08
CA ALA A 74 7.12 20.18 -0.28
C ALA A 74 6.32 20.37 1.02
N GLN A 75 6.83 19.88 2.17
CA GLN A 75 6.16 19.87 3.47
C GLN A 75 4.86 19.02 3.49
N ASN A 76 4.69 18.13 2.53
CA ASN A 76 3.63 17.14 2.50
C ASN A 76 4.03 15.90 3.30
N TYR A 77 4.09 16.05 4.63
CA TYR A 77 4.55 14.99 5.53
C TYR A 77 3.63 13.75 5.48
N THR A 78 2.32 13.95 5.31
CA THR A 78 1.38 12.83 5.14
C THR A 78 1.68 12.04 3.87
N GLY A 79 1.92 12.71 2.74
CA GLY A 79 2.28 12.01 1.50
C GLY A 79 3.64 11.32 1.61
N ALA A 80 4.61 11.91 2.31
CA ALA A 80 5.89 11.28 2.57
C ALA A 80 5.74 9.98 3.39
N ASP A 81 4.91 9.99 4.44
CA ASP A 81 4.63 8.85 5.32
C ASP A 81 3.86 7.74 4.59
N GLU A 82 2.87 8.08 3.79
CA GLU A 82 2.15 7.12 2.94
C GLU A 82 3.11 6.39 1.99
N ILE A 83 4.05 7.12 1.36
CA ILE A 83 5.03 6.51 0.46
C ILE A 83 6.04 5.65 1.24
N ALA A 84 6.44 6.06 2.45
CA ALA A 84 7.31 5.25 3.32
C ALA A 84 6.64 3.92 3.69
N THR A 85 5.36 3.96 4.04
CA THR A 85 4.56 2.75 4.30
C THR A 85 4.53 1.81 3.08
N ILE A 86 4.31 2.34 1.87
CA ILE A 86 4.33 1.56 0.63
C ILE A 86 5.72 0.98 0.37
N ALA A 87 6.79 1.73 0.61
CA ALA A 87 8.16 1.27 0.42
C ALA A 87 8.49 0.06 1.31
N TYR A 88 7.99 0.04 2.54
CA TYR A 88 8.14 -1.09 3.46
C TYR A 88 7.14 -2.21 3.16
N LEU A 89 5.84 -2.01 3.40
CA LEU A 89 4.82 -3.07 3.39
C LEU A 89 4.56 -3.68 2.00
N GLU A 90 4.64 -2.89 0.93
CA GLU A 90 4.31 -3.38 -0.41
C GLU A 90 5.54 -3.76 -1.23
N ASN A 91 6.74 -3.49 -0.70
CA ASN A 91 7.97 -3.75 -1.41
C ASN A 91 9.02 -4.47 -0.56
N TYR A 92 9.49 -3.88 0.55
CA TYR A 92 10.63 -4.43 1.27
C TYR A 92 10.34 -5.81 1.90
N GLU A 93 9.13 -6.06 2.38
CA GLU A 93 8.72 -7.38 2.91
C GLU A 93 8.99 -8.53 1.91
N TYR A 94 8.95 -8.27 0.61
CA TYR A 94 9.28 -9.28 -0.41
C TYR A 94 10.79 -9.46 -0.62
N VAL A 95 11.61 -8.57 -0.10
CA VAL A 95 13.08 -8.65 -0.14
C VAL A 95 13.65 -9.33 1.10
N GLU A 96 12.95 -9.27 2.22
CA GLU A 96 13.42 -9.76 3.52
C GLU A 96 13.87 -11.22 3.47
N ALA A 97 12.99 -12.14 3.05
CA ALA A 97 13.32 -13.56 3.06
C ALA A 97 14.53 -13.91 2.18
N PRO A 98 14.62 -13.50 0.90
CA PRO A 98 15.79 -13.79 0.08
C PRO A 98 17.05 -13.06 0.56
N LEU A 99 16.95 -11.90 1.21
CA LEU A 99 18.09 -11.18 1.75
C LEU A 99 18.58 -11.79 3.08
N ALA A 100 17.68 -12.21 3.96
CA ALA A 100 18.03 -12.88 5.22
C ALA A 100 18.86 -14.15 4.99
N GLU A 101 18.56 -14.91 3.92
CA GLU A 101 19.38 -16.09 3.53
C GLU A 101 20.83 -15.72 3.17
N LYS A 102 21.12 -14.48 2.84
CA LYS A 102 22.44 -13.98 2.45
C LYS A 102 23.12 -13.19 3.55
N ASN A 103 22.38 -12.32 4.19
CA ASN A 103 22.86 -11.45 5.26
C ASN A 103 21.68 -10.97 6.11
N GLU A 104 21.41 -11.71 7.20
CA GLU A 104 20.32 -11.41 8.13
C GLU A 104 20.50 -10.04 8.81
N GLU A 105 21.75 -9.69 9.20
CA GLU A 105 22.05 -8.41 9.84
C GLU A 105 21.71 -7.21 8.91
N LEU A 106 22.10 -7.29 7.65
CA LEU A 106 21.78 -6.26 6.65
C LEU A 106 20.28 -6.15 6.40
N MET A 107 19.58 -7.28 6.40
CA MET A 107 18.12 -7.33 6.24
C MET A 107 17.44 -6.63 7.40
N GLU A 108 17.76 -7.00 8.65
CA GLU A 108 17.16 -6.42 9.86
C GLU A 108 17.48 -4.93 10.00
N GLU A 109 18.71 -4.50 9.74
CA GLU A 109 19.10 -3.09 9.78
C GLU A 109 18.30 -2.28 8.78
N THR A 110 18.16 -2.77 7.56
CA THR A 110 17.41 -2.06 6.51
C THR A 110 15.91 -2.01 6.82
N GLU A 111 15.34 -3.09 7.37
CA GLU A 111 13.96 -3.14 7.84
C GLU A 111 13.69 -2.05 8.88
N ILE A 112 14.52 -1.99 9.94
CA ILE A 112 14.37 -1.00 11.01
C ILE A 112 14.44 0.42 10.44
N MET A 113 15.38 0.70 9.56
CA MET A 113 15.54 2.03 8.96
C MET A 113 14.33 2.41 8.11
N LEU A 114 13.74 1.49 7.35
CA LEU A 114 12.57 1.74 6.51
C LEU A 114 11.28 1.85 7.34
N ARG A 115 11.07 0.93 8.28
CA ARG A 115 9.84 0.80 9.05
C ARG A 115 9.73 1.80 10.18
N GLU A 116 10.83 1.98 10.95
CA GLU A 116 10.80 2.73 12.20
C GLU A 116 11.46 4.11 12.06
N ASP A 117 12.73 4.15 11.63
CA ASP A 117 13.50 5.38 11.65
C ASP A 117 12.95 6.41 10.66
N LEU A 118 12.59 5.97 9.45
CA LEU A 118 12.09 6.88 8.41
C LEU A 118 10.71 7.43 8.76
N SER A 119 9.78 6.60 9.24
CA SER A 119 8.47 7.04 9.70
C SER A 119 8.59 7.99 10.89
N THR A 120 9.42 7.66 11.89
CA THR A 120 9.68 8.53 13.03
C THR A 120 10.24 9.89 12.60
N ALA A 121 11.21 9.90 11.70
CA ALA A 121 11.80 11.13 11.19
C ALA A 121 10.78 12.03 10.45
N ILE A 122 9.86 11.41 9.71
CA ILE A 122 8.78 12.12 9.02
C ILE A 122 7.74 12.67 10.01
N GLU A 123 7.30 11.87 10.99
CA GLU A 123 6.34 12.27 12.00
C GLU A 123 6.85 13.42 12.88
N GLU A 124 8.10 13.33 13.32
CA GLU A 124 8.77 14.34 14.14
C GLU A 124 9.16 15.59 13.33
N LYS A 125 9.06 15.53 12.01
CA LYS A 125 9.42 16.62 11.09
C LYS A 125 10.85 17.10 11.33
N VAL A 126 11.79 16.17 11.45
CA VAL A 126 13.20 16.51 11.65
C VAL A 126 13.76 17.31 10.48
N PRO A 127 14.88 18.03 10.64
CA PRO A 127 15.49 18.79 9.54
C PRO A 127 15.71 17.95 8.27
N LEU A 128 15.46 18.53 7.10
CA LEU A 128 15.54 17.84 5.81
C LEU A 128 16.88 17.13 5.56
N ASP A 129 17.97 17.71 6.04
CA ASP A 129 19.31 17.11 5.92
C ASP A 129 19.43 15.79 6.69
N GLN A 130 18.73 15.63 7.82
CA GLN A 130 18.69 14.39 8.57
C GLN A 130 17.89 13.32 7.82
N VAL A 131 16.72 13.68 7.26
CA VAL A 131 15.95 12.74 6.42
C VAL A 131 16.76 12.34 5.18
N GLN A 132 17.44 13.29 4.55
CA GLN A 132 18.31 13.02 3.39
C GLN A 132 19.45 12.06 3.75
N GLN A 133 20.06 12.23 4.93
CA GLN A 133 21.11 11.32 5.39
C GLN A 133 20.57 9.92 5.66
N LEU A 134 19.40 9.80 6.29
CA LEU A 134 18.75 8.53 6.53
C LEU A 134 18.44 7.80 5.21
N VAL A 135 17.84 8.50 4.25
CA VAL A 135 17.56 7.96 2.90
C VAL A 135 18.84 7.52 2.19
N ASN A 136 19.94 8.27 2.33
CA ASN A 136 21.23 7.87 1.75
C ASN A 136 21.77 6.59 2.40
N ASN A 137 21.61 6.42 3.71
CA ASN A 137 22.03 5.21 4.41
C ASN A 137 21.20 4.00 3.96
N ILE A 138 19.86 4.17 3.89
CA ILE A 138 18.98 3.12 3.37
C ILE A 138 19.37 2.72 1.94
N ASN A 139 19.63 3.69 1.06
CA ASN A 139 20.07 3.40 -0.31
C ASN A 139 21.41 2.64 -0.33
N GLY A 140 22.34 2.95 0.58
CA GLY A 140 23.60 2.22 0.73
C GLY A 140 23.38 0.75 1.08
N ASN A 141 22.48 0.47 2.04
CA ASN A 141 22.11 -0.90 2.41
C ASN A 141 21.40 -1.63 1.27
N LEU A 142 20.48 -0.96 0.56
CA LEU A 142 19.79 -1.52 -0.60
C LEU A 142 20.75 -1.84 -1.76
N ASP A 143 21.79 -1.03 -1.98
CA ASP A 143 22.81 -1.32 -3.00
C ASP A 143 23.64 -2.55 -2.62
N GLN A 144 23.97 -2.74 -1.35
CA GLN A 144 24.62 -3.97 -0.86
C GLN A 144 23.73 -5.19 -1.03
N ALA A 145 22.45 -5.06 -0.63
CA ALA A 145 21.44 -6.12 -0.79
C ALA A 145 21.32 -6.56 -2.26
N LYS A 146 21.26 -5.59 -3.18
CA LYS A 146 21.20 -5.86 -4.62
C LYS A 146 22.41 -6.66 -5.12
N GLN A 147 23.61 -6.34 -4.67
CA GLN A 147 24.81 -7.09 -5.05
C GLN A 147 24.75 -8.53 -4.55
N LEU A 148 24.39 -8.76 -3.28
CA LEU A 148 24.29 -10.11 -2.70
C LEU A 148 23.24 -10.97 -3.44
N LEU A 149 22.12 -10.38 -3.84
CA LEU A 149 21.05 -11.08 -4.54
C LEU A 149 21.40 -11.38 -6.00
N LEU A 150 22.20 -10.54 -6.68
CA LEU A 150 22.70 -10.78 -8.03
C LEU A 150 23.73 -11.90 -8.11
N GLU A 151 24.62 -12.01 -7.13
CA GLU A 151 25.67 -13.03 -7.09
C GLU A 151 25.08 -14.46 -7.08
N THR A 152 23.88 -14.63 -6.55
CA THR A 152 23.20 -15.93 -6.48
C THR A 152 22.55 -16.35 -7.81
N SER A 153 22.24 -15.40 -8.68
CA SER A 153 21.61 -15.68 -9.98
C SER A 153 22.59 -16.15 -11.04
N ALA A 154 23.89 -16.11 -10.75
CA ALA A 154 24.98 -16.43 -11.68
C ALA A 154 25.61 -17.82 -11.47
N GLY A 155 25.12 -18.62 -10.53
CA GLY A 155 25.61 -19.99 -10.21
C GLY A 155 24.56 -21.01 -10.54
#